data_5620a15b6ac826ee1a1ceb31dd6d3de7
#
_entry.id   5620a15b6ac826ee1a1ceb31dd6d3de7
#
_cell.length_a   1.000
_cell.length_b   1.000
_cell.length_c   1.000
_cell.angle_alpha   90.00
_cell.angle_beta   90.00
_cell.angle_gamma   90.00
#
_symmetry.space_group_name_H-M   'P 1'
#
loop_
_entity.id
_entity.type
_entity.pdbx_description
1 polymer ?
#
loop_
_entity_poly.entity_id
_entity_poly.type
_entity_poly.pdbx_seq_one_letter_code
_entity_poly.pdbx_strand_id
1 'polypeptide(L)'
;TSYLMKFEKRIFNSISKYLNPLDIAATPEHLQYLPEELEYDFLLIGYDRIGYGIFRMLEKAKKSFLVIDFNPDIIRRLAGKKIPCIYGDIGDEEILERLDLCKTEFVVSTVPDVDDNKRIIKKIKKENPKARIFVTASVIEEALELYKEGADYVILPHFLGGERVSSLIEAVDKDPKKADIAKLAHIHDLRSRAELEHEHPRDV
;
A
#
# COMPACT_ATOMS: atom_id res chain seq x y z
N THR A 1 10.89 13.88 20.51
CA THR A 1 9.94 12.74 20.54
C THR A 1 10.43 11.56 19.69
N SER A 2 11.17 11.81 18.61
CA SER A 2 11.70 10.78 17.69
C SER A 2 12.75 9.83 18.34
N TYR A 3 13.43 10.26 19.39
CA TYR A 3 14.47 9.45 20.08
C TYR A 3 13.87 8.34 20.97
N LEU A 4 12.66 8.54 21.48
CA LEU A 4 11.98 7.55 22.34
C LEU A 4 11.46 6.35 21.51
N MET A 5 10.94 6.58 20.31
CA MET A 5 10.44 5.50 19.43
C MET A 5 11.54 4.54 18.94
N LYS A 6 12.77 5.04 18.69
CA LYS A 6 13.91 4.18 18.37
C LYS A 6 14.39 3.32 19.55
N PHE A 7 14.17 3.77 20.77
CA PHE A 7 14.51 3.02 21.97
C PHE A 7 13.50 1.93 22.30
N GLU A 8 12.21 2.17 22.02
CA GLU A 8 11.14 1.17 22.19
C GLU A 8 11.33 -0.04 21.27
N LYS A 9 11.65 0.16 19.99
CA LYS A 9 11.89 -0.96 19.06
C LYS A 9 13.07 -1.85 19.51
N ARG A 10 14.14 -1.27 20.07
CA ARG A 10 15.29 -2.05 20.59
C ARG A 10 14.98 -2.82 21.86
N ILE A 11 14.18 -2.24 22.76
CA ILE A 11 13.76 -2.91 24.01
C ILE A 11 12.76 -4.01 23.71
N PHE A 12 11.80 -3.76 22.80
CA PHE A 12 10.79 -4.75 22.39
C PHE A 12 11.45 -5.99 21.76
N ASN A 13 12.40 -5.82 20.87
CA ASN A 13 13.14 -6.93 20.25
C ASN A 13 14.05 -7.70 21.23
N SER A 14 14.48 -7.08 22.34
CA SER A 14 15.27 -7.76 23.36
C SER A 14 14.40 -8.50 24.39
N ILE A 15 13.19 -8.03 24.62
CA ILE A 15 12.26 -8.60 25.61
C ILE A 15 11.37 -9.69 24.98
N SER A 16 11.00 -9.57 23.70
CA SER A 16 10.22 -10.58 22.98
C SER A 16 10.93 -11.94 22.92
N LYS A 17 12.26 -11.93 22.98
CA LYS A 17 13.08 -13.14 23.00
C LYS A 17 12.95 -13.97 24.28
N TYR A 18 12.36 -13.41 25.35
CA TYR A 18 12.23 -14.04 26.67
C TYR A 18 10.78 -14.28 27.12
N LEU A 19 9.79 -13.77 26.39
CA LEU A 19 8.41 -13.73 26.91
C LEU A 19 7.43 -14.76 26.34
N ASN A 20 7.78 -15.57 25.33
CA ASN A 20 6.86 -16.64 24.92
C ASN A 20 7.54 -17.89 24.35
N PRO A 21 7.75 -18.95 25.17
CA PRO A 21 8.08 -20.27 24.64
C PRO A 21 6.84 -21.03 24.11
N LEU A 22 5.62 -20.45 24.15
CA LEU A 22 4.37 -21.07 23.72
C LEU A 22 3.71 -20.44 22.48
N ASP A 23 4.11 -19.24 22.08
CA ASP A 23 3.86 -18.76 20.73
C ASP A 23 4.98 -19.31 19.86
N ILE A 24 4.73 -20.44 19.25
CA ILE A 24 5.37 -20.81 17.99
C ILE A 24 4.87 -19.76 17.01
N ALA A 25 5.52 -18.60 17.02
CA ALA A 25 5.33 -17.57 16.03
C ALA A 25 5.53 -18.27 14.70
N ALA A 26 4.44 -18.47 13.96
CA ALA A 26 4.52 -18.90 12.58
C ALA A 26 5.55 -17.98 11.94
N THR A 27 6.66 -18.55 11.50
CA THR A 27 7.72 -17.78 10.84
C THR A 27 7.06 -16.96 9.74
N PRO A 28 7.46 -15.71 9.51
CA PRO A 28 6.86 -14.81 8.51
C PRO A 28 6.65 -15.47 7.15
N GLU A 29 7.48 -16.44 6.80
CA GLU A 29 7.42 -17.23 5.57
C GLU A 29 6.11 -18.02 5.37
N HIS A 30 5.42 -18.40 6.45
CA HIS A 30 4.12 -19.08 6.34
C HIS A 30 2.93 -18.14 6.10
N LEU A 31 3.14 -16.85 6.21
CA LEU A 31 2.07 -15.86 6.00
C LEU A 31 1.94 -15.42 4.54
N GLN A 32 2.97 -15.58 3.72
CA GLN A 32 3.01 -15.12 2.34
C GLN A 32 2.49 -16.18 1.37
N TYR A 33 2.05 -15.74 0.20
CA TYR A 33 1.72 -16.60 -0.93
C TYR A 33 2.45 -16.12 -2.17
N LEU A 34 3.44 -16.90 -2.60
CA LEU A 34 4.23 -16.64 -3.80
C LEU A 34 4.16 -17.90 -4.68
N PRO A 35 3.50 -17.86 -5.84
CA PRO A 35 3.60 -18.90 -6.86
C PRO A 35 5.06 -19.11 -7.33
N GLU A 36 5.43 -20.32 -7.70
CA GLU A 36 6.81 -20.67 -8.12
C GLU A 36 7.29 -19.87 -9.34
N GLU A 37 6.38 -19.54 -10.28
CA GLU A 37 6.67 -18.75 -11.49
C GLU A 37 5.84 -17.45 -11.46
N LEU A 38 6.08 -16.59 -10.47
CA LEU A 38 5.36 -15.34 -10.38
C LEU A 38 6.04 -14.24 -11.22
N GLU A 39 5.43 -13.89 -12.34
CA GLU A 39 5.68 -12.63 -13.05
C GLU A 39 4.55 -11.64 -12.73
N TYR A 40 4.89 -10.41 -12.41
CA TYR A 40 3.92 -9.37 -12.10
C TYR A 40 4.25 -8.05 -12.79
N ASP A 41 3.21 -7.46 -13.40
CA ASP A 41 3.31 -6.16 -14.04
C ASP A 41 3.16 -5.03 -13.01
N PHE A 42 2.46 -5.31 -11.90
CA PHE A 42 2.17 -4.34 -10.86
C PHE A 42 2.71 -4.79 -9.51
N LEU A 43 3.45 -3.89 -8.85
CA LEU A 43 3.81 -4.02 -7.44
C LEU A 43 3.00 -3.02 -6.62
N LEU A 44 2.18 -3.51 -5.70
CA LEU A 44 1.41 -2.71 -4.76
C LEU A 44 2.00 -2.81 -3.36
N ILE A 45 2.50 -1.71 -2.83
CA ILE A 45 3.07 -1.60 -1.50
C ILE A 45 2.06 -0.87 -0.60
N GLY A 46 1.56 -1.58 0.42
CA GLY A 46 0.46 -1.14 1.27
C GLY A 46 -0.91 -1.46 0.65
N TYR A 47 -1.69 -2.29 1.35
CA TYR A 47 -3.01 -2.75 0.89
C TYR A 47 -4.16 -1.94 1.45
N ASP A 48 -4.00 -1.36 2.65
CA ASP A 48 -5.09 -0.68 3.34
C ASP A 48 -5.51 0.64 2.65
N ARG A 49 -6.62 1.22 3.05
CA ARG A 49 -7.13 2.53 2.61
C ARG A 49 -7.06 2.77 1.08
N ILE A 50 -5.99 3.41 0.60
CA ILE A 50 -5.76 3.72 -0.81
C ILE A 50 -5.44 2.43 -1.58
N GLY A 51 -4.58 1.58 -1.02
CA GLY A 51 -4.15 0.32 -1.63
C GLY A 51 -5.30 -0.60 -1.98
N TYR A 52 -6.33 -0.69 -1.14
CA TYR A 52 -7.51 -1.49 -1.43
C TYR A 52 -8.24 -1.04 -2.71
N GLY A 53 -8.37 0.26 -2.93
CA GLY A 53 -8.98 0.78 -4.16
C GLY A 53 -8.18 0.38 -5.41
N ILE A 54 -6.86 0.45 -5.31
CA ILE A 54 -5.93 0.06 -6.38
C ILE A 54 -6.00 -1.45 -6.61
N PHE A 55 -5.93 -2.24 -5.54
CA PHE A 55 -6.07 -3.69 -5.57
C PHE A 55 -7.35 -4.13 -6.29
N ARG A 56 -8.51 -3.58 -5.94
CA ARG A 56 -9.79 -3.88 -6.61
C ARG A 56 -9.77 -3.56 -8.11
N MET A 57 -9.11 -2.48 -8.48
CA MET A 57 -8.93 -2.14 -9.90
C MET A 57 -8.09 -3.18 -10.61
N LEU A 58 -6.97 -3.62 -10.00
CA LEU A 58 -6.09 -4.64 -10.57
C LEU A 58 -6.81 -5.99 -10.73
N GLU A 59 -7.55 -6.44 -9.70
CA GLU A 59 -8.38 -7.66 -9.78
C GLU A 59 -9.42 -7.58 -10.91
N LYS A 60 -10.18 -6.49 -10.95
CA LYS A 60 -11.22 -6.29 -11.98
C LYS A 60 -10.63 -6.25 -13.38
N ALA A 61 -9.46 -5.66 -13.54
CA ALA A 61 -8.74 -5.58 -14.81
C ALA A 61 -7.96 -6.87 -15.15
N LYS A 62 -7.96 -7.86 -14.25
CA LYS A 62 -7.21 -9.12 -14.38
C LYS A 62 -5.73 -8.90 -14.67
N LYS A 63 -5.14 -7.91 -13.99
CA LYS A 63 -3.71 -7.64 -14.08
C LYS A 63 -2.92 -8.62 -13.24
N SER A 64 -1.67 -8.90 -13.63
CA SER A 64 -0.73 -9.60 -12.78
C SER A 64 -0.14 -8.64 -11.75
N PHE A 65 -0.17 -8.99 -10.47
CA PHE A 65 0.30 -8.11 -9.42
C PHE A 65 0.82 -8.87 -8.19
N LEU A 66 1.70 -8.21 -7.46
CA LEU A 66 2.20 -8.63 -6.16
C LEU A 66 1.84 -7.56 -5.12
N VAL A 67 1.37 -7.97 -3.95
CA VAL A 67 1.07 -7.09 -2.82
C VAL A 67 2.13 -7.26 -1.74
N ILE A 68 2.61 -6.16 -1.17
CA ILE A 68 3.46 -6.15 0.03
C ILE A 68 2.72 -5.38 1.12
N ASP A 69 2.63 -5.97 2.31
CA ASP A 69 2.06 -5.29 3.46
C ASP A 69 2.72 -5.80 4.75
N PHE A 70 2.87 -4.92 5.74
CA PHE A 70 3.40 -5.28 7.06
C PHE A 70 2.34 -5.78 8.03
N ASN A 71 1.05 -5.70 7.67
CA ASN A 71 -0.05 -6.19 8.48
C ASN A 71 -0.27 -7.69 8.24
N PRO A 72 -0.02 -8.55 9.25
CA PRO A 72 -0.12 -10.00 9.09
C PRO A 72 -1.56 -10.46 8.81
N ASP A 73 -2.59 -9.74 9.26
CA ASP A 73 -3.98 -10.13 9.05
C ASP A 73 -4.40 -9.88 7.60
N ILE A 74 -3.90 -8.80 6.99
CA ILE A 74 -4.07 -8.54 5.56
C ILE A 74 -3.42 -9.66 4.74
N ILE A 75 -2.17 -9.98 5.04
CA ILE A 75 -1.42 -11.01 4.30
C ILE A 75 -2.07 -12.38 4.46
N ARG A 76 -2.51 -12.79 5.65
CA ARG A 76 -3.24 -14.05 5.84
C ARG A 76 -4.50 -14.13 4.98
N ARG A 77 -5.26 -13.03 4.89
CA ARG A 77 -6.47 -12.96 4.05
C ARG A 77 -6.17 -13.07 2.57
N LEU A 78 -5.13 -12.38 2.10
CA LEU A 78 -4.70 -12.45 0.70
C LEU A 78 -4.17 -13.84 0.35
N ALA A 79 -3.28 -14.40 1.15
CA ALA A 79 -2.74 -15.74 0.97
C ALA A 79 -3.84 -16.82 0.98
N GLY A 80 -4.82 -16.72 1.90
CA GLY A 80 -5.98 -17.62 1.95
C GLY A 80 -6.84 -17.57 0.68
N LYS A 81 -6.83 -16.47 -0.05
CA LYS A 81 -7.46 -16.31 -1.37
C LYS A 81 -6.54 -16.65 -2.54
N LYS A 82 -5.33 -17.12 -2.28
CA LYS A 82 -4.28 -17.39 -3.28
C LYS A 82 -3.92 -16.15 -4.11
N ILE A 83 -3.91 -14.99 -3.47
CA ILE A 83 -3.48 -13.74 -4.06
C ILE A 83 -1.99 -13.56 -3.75
N PRO A 84 -1.11 -13.33 -4.76
CA PRO A 84 0.31 -13.15 -4.52
C PRO A 84 0.59 -12.02 -3.53
N CYS A 85 1.26 -12.35 -2.43
CA CYS A 85 1.56 -11.38 -1.38
C CYS A 85 2.79 -11.75 -0.56
N ILE A 86 3.51 -10.71 -0.10
CA ILE A 86 4.66 -10.80 0.79
C ILE A 86 4.32 -10.07 2.08
N TYR A 87 4.62 -10.71 3.22
CA TYR A 87 4.63 -10.07 4.51
C TYR A 87 5.97 -9.37 4.73
N GLY A 88 5.94 -8.08 4.99
CA GLY A 88 7.14 -7.33 5.33
C GLY A 88 6.92 -5.82 5.37
N ASP A 89 7.84 -5.17 6.08
CA ASP A 89 7.97 -3.72 6.09
C ASP A 89 8.86 -3.30 4.91
N ILE A 90 8.34 -2.47 4.02
CA ILE A 90 9.11 -2.00 2.85
C ILE A 90 10.28 -1.09 3.25
N GLY A 91 10.27 -0.56 4.46
CA GLY A 91 11.41 0.09 5.08
C GLY A 91 12.59 -0.85 5.36
N ASP A 92 12.37 -2.15 5.32
CA ASP A 92 13.40 -3.17 5.50
C ASP A 92 14.14 -3.41 4.18
N GLU A 93 15.46 -3.22 4.18
CA GLU A 93 16.28 -3.37 2.98
C GLU A 93 16.22 -4.81 2.42
N GLU A 94 16.12 -5.81 3.31
CA GLU A 94 16.00 -7.22 2.93
C GLU A 94 14.74 -7.49 2.10
N ILE A 95 13.61 -6.86 2.42
CA ILE A 95 12.36 -6.99 1.64
C ILE A 95 12.55 -6.38 0.26
N LEU A 96 13.14 -5.19 0.20
CA LEU A 96 13.41 -4.54 -1.09
C LEU A 96 14.36 -5.35 -1.96
N GLU A 97 15.42 -5.95 -1.40
CA GLU A 97 16.39 -6.75 -2.15
C GLU A 97 15.82 -8.04 -2.76
N ARG A 98 14.80 -8.61 -2.12
CA ARG A 98 14.12 -9.83 -2.60
C ARG A 98 13.20 -9.61 -3.80
N LEU A 99 12.88 -8.36 -4.14
CA LEU A 99 11.96 -8.04 -5.24
C LEU A 99 12.67 -8.10 -6.58
N ASP A 100 12.13 -8.88 -7.51
CA ASP A 100 12.51 -8.80 -8.92
C ASP A 100 11.65 -7.74 -9.64
N LEU A 101 12.26 -6.59 -9.91
CA LEU A 101 11.59 -5.45 -10.52
C LEU A 101 11.85 -5.33 -12.03
N CYS A 102 12.62 -6.26 -12.62
CA CYS A 102 13.08 -6.14 -14.01
C CYS A 102 11.93 -6.08 -15.04
N LYS A 103 10.82 -6.76 -14.74
CA LYS A 103 9.65 -6.84 -15.64
C LYS A 103 8.45 -6.01 -15.16
N THR A 104 8.55 -5.39 -14.00
CA THR A 104 7.45 -4.63 -13.40
C THR A 104 7.20 -3.34 -14.18
N GLU A 105 5.97 -3.15 -14.67
CA GLU A 105 5.57 -1.94 -15.40
C GLU A 105 5.20 -0.80 -14.45
N PHE A 106 4.53 -1.12 -13.34
CA PHE A 106 4.04 -0.14 -12.36
C PHE A 106 4.41 -0.54 -10.94
N VAL A 107 4.91 0.43 -10.19
CA VAL A 107 5.07 0.32 -8.75
C VAL A 107 4.24 1.40 -8.08
N VAL A 108 3.38 0.98 -7.15
CA VAL A 108 2.52 1.90 -6.40
C VAL A 108 2.77 1.70 -4.91
N SER A 109 3.31 2.73 -4.26
CA SER A 109 3.48 2.76 -2.81
C SER A 109 2.43 3.65 -2.16
N THR A 110 1.64 3.07 -1.27
CA THR A 110 0.68 3.81 -0.44
C THR A 110 1.22 4.11 0.96
N VAL A 111 2.49 3.75 1.20
CA VAL A 111 3.21 4.06 2.45
C VAL A 111 3.52 5.55 2.49
N PRO A 112 3.19 6.27 3.58
CA PRO A 112 3.38 7.71 3.64
C PRO A 112 4.80 8.14 4.02
N ASP A 113 5.70 7.21 4.36
CA ASP A 113 7.08 7.54 4.74
C ASP A 113 7.90 7.97 3.52
N VAL A 114 8.45 9.18 3.58
CA VAL A 114 9.18 9.80 2.46
C VAL A 114 10.53 9.12 2.23
N ASP A 115 11.20 8.67 3.28
CA ASP A 115 12.52 8.03 3.16
C ASP A 115 12.40 6.63 2.57
N ASP A 116 11.36 5.89 2.93
CA ASP A 116 11.04 4.61 2.32
C ASP A 116 10.73 4.78 0.84
N ASN A 117 9.90 5.76 0.49
CA ASN A 117 9.56 6.04 -0.89
C ASN A 117 10.78 6.46 -1.72
N LYS A 118 11.73 7.22 -1.16
CA LYS A 118 13.01 7.53 -1.83
C LYS A 118 13.83 6.28 -2.10
N ARG A 119 13.90 5.34 -1.14
CA ARG A 119 14.61 4.06 -1.34
C ARG A 119 13.97 3.23 -2.43
N ILE A 120 12.64 3.14 -2.44
CA ILE A 120 11.87 2.47 -3.49
C ILE A 120 12.18 3.08 -4.86
N ILE A 121 12.09 4.40 -5.01
CA ILE A 121 12.35 5.10 -6.26
C ILE A 121 13.77 4.80 -6.76
N LYS A 122 14.78 4.94 -5.89
CA LYS A 122 16.19 4.69 -6.23
C LYS A 122 16.44 3.27 -6.72
N LYS A 123 15.88 2.27 -6.02
CA LYS A 123 15.98 0.87 -6.42
C LYS A 123 15.34 0.64 -7.78
N ILE A 124 14.10 1.09 -7.98
CA ILE A 124 13.39 0.87 -9.23
C ILE A 124 14.11 1.56 -10.39
N LYS A 125 14.53 2.82 -10.25
CA LYS A 125 15.25 3.54 -11.31
C LYS A 125 16.58 2.88 -11.67
N LYS A 126 17.21 2.19 -10.71
CA LYS A 126 18.45 1.44 -10.96
C LYS A 126 18.20 0.13 -11.74
N GLU A 127 17.15 -0.62 -11.37
CA GLU A 127 16.89 -1.96 -11.92
C GLU A 127 15.99 -1.91 -13.16
N ASN A 128 14.99 -1.04 -13.17
CA ASN A 128 14.03 -0.87 -14.26
C ASN A 128 13.65 0.60 -14.46
N PRO A 129 14.48 1.39 -15.17
CA PRO A 129 14.20 2.82 -15.40
C PRO A 129 12.91 3.11 -16.18
N LYS A 130 12.29 2.09 -16.79
CA LYS A 130 11.05 2.24 -17.57
C LYS A 130 9.80 2.08 -16.74
N ALA A 131 9.91 1.49 -15.55
CA ALA A 131 8.77 1.31 -14.64
C ALA A 131 8.18 2.67 -14.24
N ARG A 132 6.85 2.73 -14.16
CA ARG A 132 6.11 3.87 -13.64
C ARG A 132 6.02 3.79 -12.13
N ILE A 133 6.37 4.87 -11.46
CA ILE A 133 6.50 4.91 -10.01
C ILE A 133 5.51 5.90 -9.43
N PHE A 134 4.51 5.39 -8.71
CA PHE A 134 3.52 6.16 -7.99
C PHE A 134 3.76 5.97 -6.50
N VAL A 135 3.94 7.06 -5.76
CA VAL A 135 4.23 7.02 -4.32
C VAL A 135 3.33 7.98 -3.57
N THR A 136 3.21 7.81 -2.27
CA THR A 136 2.37 8.66 -1.42
C THR A 136 3.22 9.62 -0.61
N ALA A 137 2.72 10.83 -0.43
CA ALA A 137 3.28 11.83 0.48
C ALA A 137 2.18 12.40 1.38
N SER A 138 2.56 12.90 2.54
CA SER A 138 1.65 13.52 3.51
C SER A 138 1.50 15.02 3.30
N VAL A 139 2.57 15.69 2.85
CA VAL A 139 2.63 17.14 2.65
C VAL A 139 3.25 17.50 1.29
N ILE A 140 3.03 18.74 0.86
CA ILE A 140 3.45 19.24 -0.46
C ILE A 140 4.97 19.20 -0.63
N GLU A 141 5.72 19.57 0.40
CA GLU A 141 7.19 19.59 0.38
C GLU A 141 7.76 18.20 0.08
N GLU A 142 7.24 17.18 0.76
CA GLU A 142 7.63 15.78 0.51
C GLU A 142 7.28 15.34 -0.91
N ALA A 143 6.11 15.73 -1.42
CA ALA A 143 5.70 15.41 -2.77
C ALA A 143 6.65 16.00 -3.82
N LEU A 144 7.04 17.27 -3.65
CA LEU A 144 8.00 17.94 -4.53
C LEU A 144 9.39 17.27 -4.48
N GLU A 145 9.78 16.78 -3.31
CA GLU A 145 11.03 16.05 -3.13
C GLU A 145 10.99 14.70 -3.85
N LEU A 146 9.90 13.93 -3.69
CA LEU A 146 9.74 12.64 -4.36
C LEU A 146 9.68 12.76 -5.89
N TYR A 147 9.12 13.84 -6.44
CA TYR A 147 9.22 14.15 -7.87
C TYR A 147 10.66 14.38 -8.33
N LYS A 148 11.48 15.09 -7.52
CA LYS A 148 12.91 15.30 -7.83
C LYS A 148 13.69 14.00 -7.80
N GLU A 149 13.33 13.05 -6.94
CA GLU A 149 13.93 11.72 -6.88
C GLU A 149 13.50 10.82 -8.05
N GLY A 150 12.46 11.19 -8.81
CA GLY A 150 12.07 10.49 -10.03
C GLY A 150 10.73 9.76 -9.95
N ALA A 151 9.85 10.07 -9.01
CA ALA A 151 8.48 9.59 -9.03
C ALA A 151 7.75 10.09 -10.30
N ASP A 152 6.95 9.22 -10.93
CA ASP A 152 6.09 9.62 -12.05
C ASP A 152 4.80 10.30 -11.56
N TYR A 153 4.33 9.93 -10.38
CA TYR A 153 3.19 10.57 -9.72
C TYR A 153 3.28 10.47 -8.20
N VAL A 154 2.92 11.55 -7.51
CA VAL A 154 2.84 11.56 -6.05
C VAL A 154 1.40 11.73 -5.59
N ILE A 155 0.94 10.75 -4.86
CA ILE A 155 -0.40 10.69 -4.28
C ILE A 155 -0.42 11.55 -3.01
N LEU A 156 -1.22 12.60 -3.02
CA LEU A 156 -1.56 13.41 -1.86
C LEU A 156 -3.04 13.16 -1.51
N PRO A 157 -3.37 12.28 -0.56
CA PRO A 157 -4.73 11.78 -0.35
C PRO A 157 -5.75 12.89 -0.09
N HIS A 158 -5.38 13.89 0.68
CA HIS A 158 -6.27 15.01 1.01
C HIS A 158 -6.63 15.86 -0.20
N PHE A 159 -5.69 16.07 -1.13
CA PHE A 159 -5.94 16.83 -2.36
C PHE A 159 -6.84 16.06 -3.32
N LEU A 160 -6.59 14.76 -3.50
CA LEU A 160 -7.43 13.90 -4.33
C LEU A 160 -8.87 13.84 -3.81
N GLY A 161 -9.07 13.84 -2.50
CA GLY A 161 -10.39 13.93 -1.88
C GLY A 161 -11.12 15.21 -2.28
N GLY A 162 -10.44 16.35 -2.20
CA GLY A 162 -10.96 17.66 -2.60
C GLY A 162 -11.33 17.72 -4.08
N GLU A 163 -10.44 17.27 -4.97
CA GLU A 163 -10.69 17.20 -6.42
C GLU A 163 -11.89 16.30 -6.77
N ARG A 164 -11.99 15.15 -6.10
CA ARG A 164 -13.12 14.24 -6.31
C ARG A 164 -14.44 14.87 -5.90
N VAL A 165 -14.49 15.56 -4.77
CA VAL A 165 -15.71 16.25 -4.30
C VAL A 165 -16.06 17.40 -5.24
N SER A 166 -15.07 18.21 -5.66
CA SER A 166 -15.30 19.30 -6.62
C SER A 166 -15.86 18.79 -7.94
N SER A 167 -15.30 17.73 -8.51
CA SER A 167 -15.80 17.10 -9.73
C SER A 167 -17.23 16.55 -9.57
N LEU A 168 -17.55 16.03 -8.38
CA LEU A 168 -18.92 15.56 -8.09
C LEU A 168 -19.88 16.72 -8.02
N ILE A 169 -19.54 17.83 -7.35
CA ILE A 169 -20.37 19.04 -7.28
C ILE A 169 -20.66 19.57 -8.66
N GLU A 170 -19.65 19.73 -9.52
CA GLU A 170 -19.84 20.17 -10.90
C GLU A 170 -20.74 19.23 -11.71
N ALA A 171 -20.62 17.92 -11.50
CA ALA A 171 -21.44 16.95 -12.18
C ALA A 171 -22.91 17.00 -11.74
N VAL A 172 -23.16 17.25 -10.45
CA VAL A 172 -24.50 17.36 -9.85
C VAL A 172 -25.14 18.71 -10.25
N ASP A 173 -24.37 19.78 -10.32
CA ASP A 173 -24.85 21.09 -10.77
C ASP A 173 -25.41 21.03 -12.22
N LYS A 174 -24.71 20.26 -13.08
CA LYS A 174 -25.16 20.02 -14.48
C LYS A 174 -26.34 19.04 -14.59
N ASP A 175 -26.40 18.05 -13.69
CA ASP A 175 -27.44 17.02 -13.68
C ASP A 175 -27.69 16.51 -12.25
N PRO A 176 -28.76 16.98 -11.58
CA PRO A 176 -29.06 16.60 -10.19
C PRO A 176 -29.21 15.09 -9.97
N LYS A 177 -29.63 14.31 -10.98
CA LYS A 177 -29.77 12.85 -10.87
C LYS A 177 -28.43 12.14 -10.57
N LYS A 178 -27.30 12.78 -10.90
CA LYS A 178 -25.96 12.25 -10.59
C LYS A 178 -25.66 12.16 -9.10
N ALA A 179 -26.34 12.95 -8.27
CA ALA A 179 -26.22 12.85 -6.82
C ALA A 179 -26.67 11.48 -6.30
N ASP A 180 -27.84 11.01 -6.75
CA ASP A 180 -28.38 9.72 -6.31
C ASP A 180 -27.53 8.56 -6.79
N ILE A 181 -27.05 8.61 -8.04
CA ILE A 181 -26.14 7.60 -8.60
C ILE A 181 -24.84 7.55 -7.80
N ALA A 182 -24.24 8.70 -7.55
CA ALA A 182 -22.99 8.78 -6.77
C ALA A 182 -23.19 8.28 -5.33
N LYS A 183 -24.31 8.63 -4.69
CA LYS A 183 -24.66 8.15 -3.34
C LYS A 183 -24.78 6.64 -3.29
N LEU A 184 -25.51 6.03 -4.23
CA LEU A 184 -25.69 4.58 -4.27
C LEU A 184 -24.38 3.85 -4.51
N ALA A 185 -23.54 4.33 -5.43
CA ALA A 185 -22.22 3.77 -5.69
C ALA A 185 -21.31 3.86 -4.47
N HIS A 186 -21.33 5.00 -3.78
CA HIS A 186 -20.53 5.22 -2.57
C HIS A 186 -21.00 4.32 -1.41
N ILE A 187 -22.31 4.20 -1.17
CA ILE A 187 -22.84 3.29 -0.14
C ILE A 187 -22.43 1.84 -0.43
N HIS A 188 -22.47 1.42 -1.68
CA HIS A 188 -22.03 0.08 -2.07
C HIS A 188 -20.54 -0.13 -1.78
N ASP A 189 -19.68 0.84 -2.13
CA ASP A 189 -18.24 0.76 -1.84
C ASP A 189 -17.97 0.73 -0.33
N LEU A 190 -18.63 1.57 0.46
CA LEU A 190 -18.50 1.60 1.92
C LEU A 190 -18.91 0.26 2.56
N ARG A 191 -20.01 -0.35 2.11
CA ARG A 191 -20.43 -1.68 2.60
C ARG A 191 -19.39 -2.75 2.28
N SER A 192 -18.87 -2.77 1.05
CA SER A 192 -17.80 -3.71 0.67
C SER A 192 -16.55 -3.55 1.50
N ARG A 193 -16.21 -2.33 1.90
CA ARG A 193 -15.06 -2.06 2.79
C ARG A 193 -15.33 -2.51 4.23
N ALA A 194 -16.52 -2.24 4.75
CA ALA A 194 -16.91 -2.66 6.10
C ALA A 194 -16.93 -4.18 6.25
N GLU A 195 -17.40 -4.93 5.25
CA GLU A 195 -17.38 -6.40 5.25
C GLU A 195 -15.95 -6.98 5.29
N LEU A 196 -14.94 -6.21 4.86
CA LEU A 196 -13.55 -6.61 4.87
C LEU A 196 -12.78 -6.09 6.09
N GLU A 197 -13.49 -5.52 7.08
CA GLU A 197 -12.90 -4.92 8.29
C GLU A 197 -11.87 -3.82 7.97
N HIS A 198 -12.00 -3.17 6.83
CA HIS A 198 -11.22 -1.97 6.48
C HIS A 198 -11.77 -0.73 7.21
N GLU A 199 -12.13 -0.89 8.47
CA GLU A 199 -12.38 0.25 9.34
C GLU A 199 -11.03 0.88 9.71
N HIS A 200 -10.97 2.20 9.64
CA HIS A 200 -9.84 2.94 10.18
C HIS A 200 -9.61 2.52 11.63
N PRO A 201 -8.37 2.19 12.03
CA PRO A 201 -8.05 2.25 13.43
C PRO A 201 -8.44 3.65 13.88
N ARG A 202 -9.34 3.75 14.85
CA ARG A 202 -9.61 5.01 15.51
C ARG A 202 -8.30 5.42 16.11
N ASP A 203 -7.73 6.54 15.64
CA ASP A 203 -6.59 7.15 16.29
C ASP A 203 -7.02 7.43 17.74
N VAL A 204 -6.47 6.66 18.66
CA VAL A 204 -6.62 6.83 20.12
C VAL A 204 -5.52 7.76 20.59
#